data_787f157f0218c363dd6f18161c72888b
#
_entry.id   787f157f0218c363dd6f18161c72888b
#
_cell.length_a   1.000
_cell.length_b   1.000
_cell.length_c   1.000
_cell.angle_alpha   90.00
_cell.angle_beta   90.00
_cell.angle_gamma   90.00
#
_symmetry.space_group_name_H-M   'P 1'
#
loop_
_entity.id
_entity.type
_entity.pdbx_description
1 polymer ?
#
loop_
_entity_poly.entity_id
_entity_poly.type
_entity_poly.pdbx_seq_one_letter_code
_entity_poly.pdbx_strand_id
1 'polypeptide(L)'
;VAFTFKLGGAIKLARSLETHDLMWLETETLDADALQTIRSSTTTPICTGESLYGVHGYRPFLERHAQDVIMPDLAWNGITMGKKICDFAHAYDTLIAPHNCHSPMNTLVSANVCATIPNFYIQEFDVDDAPWRDDLMTHPFEITDGHLRLPDRPGLGSDLIEAELLKHPPVDYPWAR
;
A
#
# COMPACT_ATOMS: atom_id res chain seq x y z
N VAL A 1 -1.15 -5.54 11.13
CA VAL A 1 -1.98 -6.35 12.07
C VAL A 1 -3.42 -6.38 11.57
N ALA A 2 -3.62 -7.04 10.43
CA ALA A 2 -4.91 -7.06 9.74
C ALA A 2 -5.99 -7.78 10.56
N PHE A 3 -7.08 -7.09 10.90
CA PHE A 3 -8.34 -7.61 11.49
C PHE A 3 -8.22 -8.61 12.66
N THR A 4 -7.01 -8.95 13.10
CA THR A 4 -6.76 -10.04 14.07
C THR A 4 -7.15 -9.64 15.49
N PHE A 5 -6.92 -8.37 15.86
CA PHE A 5 -7.15 -7.88 17.20
C PHE A 5 -8.44 -7.06 17.30
N LYS A 6 -9.19 -7.26 18.37
CA LYS A 6 -10.24 -6.33 18.76
C LYS A 6 -9.61 -5.04 19.33
N LEU A 7 -10.37 -3.96 19.37
CA LEU A 7 -9.91 -2.61 19.75
C LEU A 7 -8.96 -2.60 20.97
N GLY A 8 -9.37 -3.23 22.10
CA GLY A 8 -8.54 -3.27 23.29
C GLY A 8 -7.21 -4.03 23.13
N GLY A 9 -7.21 -5.08 22.29
CA GLY A 9 -5.97 -5.81 21.95
C GLY A 9 -5.05 -5.00 21.05
N ALA A 10 -5.61 -4.31 20.05
CA ALA A 10 -4.86 -3.44 19.17
C ALA A 10 -4.20 -2.27 19.94
N ILE A 11 -4.92 -1.65 20.87
CA ILE A 11 -4.37 -0.60 21.75
C ILE A 11 -3.21 -1.13 22.61
N LYS A 12 -3.37 -2.32 23.21
CA LYS A 12 -2.28 -2.92 24.01
C LYS A 12 -1.04 -3.20 23.16
N LEU A 13 -1.24 -3.74 21.96
CA LEU A 13 -0.15 -4.00 21.02
C LEU A 13 0.54 -2.69 20.62
N ALA A 14 -0.22 -1.69 20.19
CA ALA A 14 0.32 -0.40 19.78
C ALA A 14 1.22 0.22 20.86
N ARG A 15 0.74 0.24 22.11
CA ARG A 15 1.52 0.74 23.26
C ARG A 15 2.77 -0.10 23.57
N SER A 16 2.68 -1.42 23.42
CA SER A 16 3.84 -2.30 23.67
C SER A 16 4.96 -2.11 22.65
N LEU A 17 4.63 -1.63 21.46
CA LEU A 17 5.58 -1.42 20.37
C LEU A 17 6.23 -0.01 20.37
N GLU A 18 5.76 0.94 21.18
CA GLU A 18 6.30 2.30 21.26
C GLU A 18 7.81 2.36 21.54
N THR A 19 8.32 1.39 22.32
CA THR A 19 9.75 1.31 22.66
C THR A 19 10.65 0.92 21.52
N HIS A 20 10.09 0.49 20.38
CA HIS A 20 10.83 0.06 19.19
C HIS A 20 11.04 1.15 18.16
N ASP A 21 10.50 2.36 18.38
CA ASP A 21 10.62 3.51 17.47
C ASP A 21 10.29 3.16 16.01
N LEU A 22 9.14 2.53 15.82
CA LEU A 22 8.68 2.08 14.50
C LEU A 22 8.35 3.28 13.61
N MET A 23 8.64 3.17 12.32
CA MET A 23 8.19 4.13 11.30
C MET A 23 6.67 4.29 11.32
N TRP A 24 5.93 3.18 11.45
CA TRP A 24 4.51 3.11 11.75
C TRP A 24 4.12 1.71 12.28
N LEU A 25 2.94 1.63 12.84
CA LEU A 25 2.21 0.40 13.05
C LEU A 25 1.11 0.29 12.01
N GLU A 26 1.20 -0.70 11.15
CA GLU A 26 0.13 -1.01 10.22
C GLU A 26 -0.96 -1.79 10.94
N THR A 27 -2.19 -1.29 10.85
CA THR A 27 -3.35 -1.96 11.43
C THR A 27 -4.59 -1.72 10.59
N GLU A 28 -5.28 -2.78 10.25
CA GLU A 28 -6.47 -2.75 9.43
C GLU A 28 -7.75 -2.89 10.26
N THR A 29 -8.68 -1.98 10.01
CA THR A 29 -10.06 -2.04 10.49
C THR A 29 -10.96 -1.25 9.54
N LEU A 30 -12.21 -1.68 9.39
CA LEU A 30 -13.22 -0.95 8.63
C LEU A 30 -13.98 0.08 9.49
N ASP A 31 -13.63 0.21 10.76
CA ASP A 31 -14.23 1.14 11.72
C ASP A 31 -13.27 2.32 11.97
N ALA A 32 -13.60 3.47 11.38
CA ALA A 32 -12.78 4.67 11.48
C ALA A 32 -12.74 5.25 12.91
N ASP A 33 -13.79 5.06 13.73
CA ASP A 33 -13.81 5.52 15.13
C ASP A 33 -12.91 4.63 16.00
N ALA A 34 -12.90 3.31 15.72
CA ALA A 34 -11.98 2.38 16.38
C ALA A 34 -10.52 2.71 16.03
N LEU A 35 -10.23 2.98 14.75
CA LEU A 35 -8.87 3.33 14.32
C LEU A 35 -8.40 4.65 14.96
N GLN A 36 -9.25 5.67 14.97
CA GLN A 36 -8.96 6.94 15.63
C GLN A 36 -8.65 6.75 17.14
N THR A 37 -9.36 5.83 17.79
CA THR A 37 -9.11 5.48 19.19
C THR A 37 -7.74 4.80 19.36
N ILE A 38 -7.36 3.89 18.45
CA ILE A 38 -6.03 3.25 18.45
C ILE A 38 -4.95 4.31 18.26
N ARG A 39 -5.07 5.16 17.22
CA ARG A 39 -4.12 6.24 16.94
C ARG A 39 -3.92 7.18 18.14
N SER A 40 -4.99 7.57 18.79
CA SER A 40 -4.94 8.47 19.97
C SER A 40 -4.36 7.79 21.23
N SER A 41 -4.18 6.47 21.20
CA SER A 41 -3.71 5.69 22.35
C SER A 41 -2.22 5.39 22.32
N THR A 42 -1.52 5.77 21.25
CA THR A 42 -0.09 5.49 21.04
C THR A 42 0.63 6.69 20.45
N THR A 43 1.95 6.74 20.64
CA THR A 43 2.85 7.69 19.98
C THR A 43 3.40 7.14 18.66
N THR A 44 3.28 5.84 18.40
CA THR A 44 3.67 5.22 17.12
C THR A 44 2.70 5.67 16.02
N PRO A 45 3.19 6.18 14.89
CA PRO A 45 2.33 6.53 13.76
C PRO A 45 1.50 5.32 13.30
N ILE A 46 0.27 5.56 12.83
CA ILE A 46 -0.62 4.52 12.33
C ILE A 46 -0.71 4.59 10.83
N CYS A 47 -0.50 3.44 10.17
CA CYS A 47 -0.71 3.23 8.74
C CYS A 47 -1.88 2.27 8.52
N THR A 48 -2.70 2.52 7.49
CA THR A 48 -3.86 1.69 7.15
C THR A 48 -4.35 1.96 5.74
N GLY A 49 -5.27 1.13 5.24
CA GLY A 49 -6.11 1.47 4.12
C GLY A 49 -5.97 0.58 2.90
N GLU A 50 -5.21 -0.50 2.95
CA GLU A 50 -5.11 -1.46 1.85
C GLU A 50 -6.48 -2.04 1.46
N SER A 51 -7.34 -2.27 2.45
CA SER A 51 -8.67 -2.88 2.28
C SER A 51 -9.78 -1.87 1.91
N LEU A 52 -9.46 -0.58 1.74
CA LEU A 52 -10.45 0.46 1.45
C LEU A 52 -10.58 0.72 -0.06
N TYR A 53 -11.81 1.02 -0.49
CA TYR A 53 -12.12 1.25 -1.91
C TYR A 53 -12.73 2.62 -2.16
N GLY A 54 -12.19 3.30 -3.18
CA GLY A 54 -12.68 4.58 -3.65
C GLY A 54 -12.61 5.69 -2.61
N VAL A 55 -12.77 6.93 -3.02
CA VAL A 55 -12.71 8.10 -2.11
C VAL A 55 -13.72 7.99 -0.97
N HIS A 56 -14.88 7.39 -1.20
CA HIS A 56 -15.90 7.24 -0.15
C HIS A 56 -15.47 6.26 0.96
N GLY A 57 -14.66 5.23 0.65
CA GLY A 57 -14.11 4.33 1.65
C GLY A 57 -13.09 5.01 2.56
N TYR A 58 -12.22 5.83 1.98
CA TYR A 58 -11.18 6.56 2.75
C TYR A 58 -11.73 7.77 3.50
N ARG A 59 -12.82 8.38 3.03
CA ARG A 59 -13.38 9.61 3.59
C ARG A 59 -13.61 9.57 5.11
N PRO A 60 -14.28 8.55 5.69
CA PRO A 60 -14.51 8.52 7.14
C PRO A 60 -13.22 8.51 7.97
N PHE A 61 -12.18 7.88 7.45
CA PHE A 61 -10.87 7.79 8.10
C PHE A 61 -10.12 9.12 8.05
N LEU A 62 -10.11 9.78 6.90
CA LEU A 62 -9.47 11.07 6.72
C LEU A 62 -10.18 12.17 7.53
N GLU A 63 -11.51 12.24 7.49
CA GLU A 63 -12.29 13.22 8.26
C GLU A 63 -12.09 13.13 9.78
N ARG A 64 -11.74 11.93 10.28
CA ARG A 64 -11.44 11.69 11.71
C ARG A 64 -9.96 11.80 12.06
N HIS A 65 -9.10 12.04 11.07
CA HIS A 65 -7.65 11.94 11.27
C HIS A 65 -7.28 10.63 11.99
N ALA A 66 -7.84 9.53 11.52
CA ALA A 66 -7.72 8.23 12.18
C ALA A 66 -6.37 7.55 11.96
N GLN A 67 -5.54 8.08 11.05
CA GLN A 67 -4.24 7.54 10.64
C GLN A 67 -3.26 8.67 10.32
N ASP A 68 -1.98 8.34 10.25
CA ASP A 68 -0.89 9.24 9.85
C ASP A 68 -0.47 9.00 8.40
N VAL A 69 -0.55 7.75 7.97
CA VAL A 69 -0.23 7.30 6.61
C VAL A 69 -1.38 6.45 6.08
N ILE A 70 -1.75 6.62 4.82
CA ILE A 70 -2.65 5.68 4.14
C ILE A 70 -1.90 4.90 3.05
N MET A 71 -2.32 3.66 2.86
CA MET A 71 -1.74 2.74 1.90
C MET A 71 -2.77 2.25 0.89
N PRO A 72 -3.17 3.11 -0.08
CA PRO A 72 -4.12 2.70 -1.10
C PRO A 72 -3.51 1.63 -2.00
N ASP A 73 -4.25 0.54 -2.20
CA ASP A 73 -3.88 -0.46 -3.17
C ASP A 73 -4.31 -0.04 -4.58
N LEU A 74 -3.34 0.14 -5.47
CA LEU A 74 -3.58 0.63 -6.83
C LEU A 74 -3.97 -0.50 -7.80
N ALA A 75 -3.70 -1.76 -7.48
CA ALA A 75 -4.24 -2.88 -8.25
C ALA A 75 -5.75 -2.98 -8.06
N TRP A 76 -6.24 -2.69 -6.86
CA TRP A 76 -7.66 -2.79 -6.53
C TRP A 76 -8.45 -1.52 -6.86
N ASN A 77 -7.86 -0.35 -6.68
CA ASN A 77 -8.51 0.93 -6.93
C ASN A 77 -8.34 1.44 -8.37
N GLY A 78 -7.31 0.96 -9.08
CA GLY A 78 -6.92 1.47 -10.40
C GLY A 78 -6.27 2.86 -10.34
N ILE A 79 -5.57 3.23 -11.40
CA ILE A 79 -4.77 4.47 -11.48
C ILE A 79 -5.62 5.71 -11.20
N THR A 80 -6.75 5.85 -11.88
CA THR A 80 -7.59 7.06 -11.78
C THR A 80 -8.18 7.24 -10.39
N MET A 81 -8.70 6.18 -9.78
CA MET A 81 -9.27 6.26 -8.44
C MET A 81 -8.16 6.38 -7.40
N GLY A 82 -7.06 5.64 -7.54
CA GLY A 82 -5.90 5.76 -6.68
C GLY A 82 -5.36 7.18 -6.61
N LYS A 83 -5.19 7.84 -7.78
CA LYS A 83 -4.79 9.26 -7.82
C LYS A 83 -5.76 10.17 -7.07
N LYS A 84 -7.09 9.97 -7.25
CA LYS A 84 -8.10 10.75 -6.53
C LYS A 84 -8.05 10.53 -5.02
N ILE A 85 -7.78 9.31 -4.57
CA ILE A 85 -7.60 9.00 -3.15
C ILE A 85 -6.37 9.75 -2.60
N CYS A 86 -5.24 9.71 -3.32
CA CYS A 86 -4.02 10.41 -2.93
C CYS A 86 -4.22 11.94 -2.85
N ASP A 87 -4.89 12.55 -3.84
CA ASP A 87 -5.20 13.98 -3.84
C ASP A 87 -6.16 14.35 -2.70
N PHE A 88 -7.12 13.49 -2.42
CA PHE A 88 -8.04 13.68 -1.30
C PHE A 88 -7.32 13.60 0.04
N ALA A 89 -6.41 12.64 0.21
CA ALA A 89 -5.58 12.52 1.41
C ALA A 89 -4.65 13.73 1.61
N HIS A 90 -4.12 14.28 0.52
CA HIS A 90 -3.31 15.51 0.58
C HIS A 90 -4.07 16.68 1.20
N ALA A 91 -5.38 16.81 0.94
CA ALA A 91 -6.20 17.85 1.55
C ALA A 91 -6.38 17.70 3.08
N TYR A 92 -5.99 16.56 3.64
CA TYR A 92 -5.99 16.25 5.09
C TYR A 92 -4.57 16.10 5.65
N ASP A 93 -3.54 16.57 4.94
CA ASP A 93 -2.12 16.46 5.34
C ASP A 93 -1.68 15.01 5.64
N THR A 94 -2.34 14.02 5.01
CA THR A 94 -2.04 12.59 5.22
C THR A 94 -1.06 12.09 4.18
N LEU A 95 -0.02 11.38 4.62
CA LEU A 95 1.01 10.80 3.77
C LEU A 95 0.51 9.53 3.04
N ILE A 96 1.15 9.25 1.90
CA ILE A 96 0.84 8.09 1.05
C ILE A 96 2.02 7.12 1.02
N ALA A 97 1.76 5.86 1.38
CA ALA A 97 2.64 4.73 1.18
C ALA A 97 1.83 3.59 0.54
N PRO A 98 1.75 3.47 -0.81
CA PRO A 98 0.86 2.50 -1.44
C PRO A 98 1.15 1.06 -1.01
N HIS A 99 0.09 0.30 -0.70
CA HIS A 99 0.16 -1.15 -0.57
C HIS A 99 0.53 -1.77 -1.92
N ASN A 100 1.57 -2.59 -1.96
CA ASN A 100 2.13 -3.11 -3.21
C ASN A 100 2.82 -4.47 -3.03
N CYS A 101 2.06 -5.48 -2.66
CA CYS A 101 2.47 -6.88 -2.56
C CYS A 101 2.06 -7.72 -3.80
N HIS A 102 1.78 -7.07 -4.92
CA HIS A 102 1.27 -7.68 -6.15
C HIS A 102 2.36 -7.84 -7.22
N SER A 103 1.92 -7.89 -8.48
CA SER A 103 2.79 -8.08 -9.63
C SER A 103 3.77 -6.91 -9.85
N PRO A 104 4.87 -7.13 -10.60
CA PRO A 104 5.79 -6.07 -10.98
C PRO A 104 5.13 -4.94 -11.77
N MET A 105 4.03 -5.22 -12.50
CA MET A 105 3.25 -4.16 -13.16
C MET A 105 2.58 -3.25 -12.15
N ASN A 106 2.08 -3.77 -11.02
CA ASN A 106 1.51 -2.92 -9.97
C ASN A 106 2.58 -2.03 -9.33
N THR A 107 3.80 -2.51 -9.21
CA THR A 107 4.94 -1.69 -8.76
C THR A 107 5.15 -0.48 -9.67
N LEU A 108 5.11 -0.66 -11.00
CA LEU A 108 5.21 0.45 -11.95
C LEU A 108 3.99 1.37 -11.92
N VAL A 109 2.78 0.82 -11.78
CA VAL A 109 1.55 1.62 -11.60
C VAL A 109 1.69 2.51 -10.38
N SER A 110 2.06 1.93 -9.23
CA SER A 110 2.23 2.65 -7.96
C SER A 110 3.31 3.72 -8.07
N ALA A 111 4.48 3.39 -8.64
CA ALA A 111 5.57 4.35 -8.82
C ALA A 111 5.17 5.54 -9.71
N ASN A 112 4.44 5.29 -10.82
CA ASN A 112 3.97 6.36 -11.69
C ASN A 112 2.94 7.27 -10.99
N VAL A 113 2.03 6.72 -10.20
CA VAL A 113 1.09 7.53 -9.40
C VAL A 113 1.84 8.32 -8.34
N CYS A 114 2.74 7.69 -7.60
CA CYS A 114 3.55 8.32 -6.56
C CYS A 114 4.36 9.52 -7.07
N ALA A 115 4.89 9.44 -8.28
CA ALA A 115 5.62 10.54 -8.91
C ALA A 115 4.75 11.77 -9.22
N THR A 116 3.43 11.66 -9.14
CA THR A 116 2.48 12.74 -9.45
C THR A 116 1.82 13.37 -8.24
N ILE A 117 2.16 12.92 -7.03
CA ILE A 117 1.51 13.37 -5.79
C ILE A 117 2.50 14.05 -4.84
N PRO A 118 2.12 15.15 -4.18
CA PRO A 118 3.04 15.90 -3.30
C PRO A 118 3.21 15.28 -1.91
N ASN A 119 2.30 14.39 -1.50
CA ASN A 119 2.27 13.76 -0.17
C ASN A 119 2.78 12.30 -0.21
N PHE A 120 3.56 11.93 -1.22
CA PHE A 120 4.24 10.63 -1.27
C PHE A 120 5.27 10.53 -0.15
N TYR A 121 5.30 9.40 0.54
CA TYR A 121 6.25 9.11 1.61
C TYR A 121 7.23 8.01 1.19
N ILE A 122 6.75 6.80 0.98
CA ILE A 122 7.53 5.64 0.54
C ILE A 122 6.62 4.66 -0.20
N GLN A 123 7.19 3.84 -1.08
CA GLN A 123 6.45 2.76 -1.74
C GLN A 123 6.85 1.42 -1.15
N GLU A 124 5.88 0.58 -0.80
CA GLU A 124 6.12 -0.80 -0.45
C GLU A 124 6.70 -1.58 -1.63
N PHE A 125 7.66 -2.45 -1.34
CA PHE A 125 8.25 -3.34 -2.32
C PHE A 125 8.62 -4.66 -1.65
N ASP A 126 8.05 -5.76 -2.16
CA ASP A 126 8.37 -7.11 -1.69
C ASP A 126 9.66 -7.60 -2.37
N VAL A 127 10.75 -7.64 -1.59
CA VAL A 127 12.08 -8.06 -2.08
C VAL A 127 12.18 -9.58 -2.23
N ASP A 128 11.40 -10.33 -1.47
CA ASP A 128 11.40 -11.80 -1.42
C ASP A 128 10.28 -12.42 -2.27
N ASP A 129 9.75 -11.65 -3.24
CA ASP A 129 8.78 -12.10 -4.23
C ASP A 129 9.33 -13.26 -5.08
N ALA A 130 8.56 -13.70 -6.05
CA ALA A 130 8.93 -14.81 -6.93
C ALA A 130 10.28 -14.57 -7.63
N PRO A 131 11.21 -15.58 -7.64
CA PRO A 131 12.53 -15.42 -8.25
C PRO A 131 12.48 -15.17 -9.78
N TRP A 132 11.34 -15.42 -10.41
CA TRP A 132 11.07 -15.19 -11.82
C TRP A 132 10.31 -13.89 -12.09
N ARG A 133 10.14 -13.03 -11.09
CA ARG A 133 9.38 -11.76 -11.20
C ARG A 133 9.85 -10.89 -12.37
N ASP A 134 11.15 -10.74 -12.53
CA ASP A 134 11.73 -9.87 -13.56
C ASP A 134 11.58 -10.46 -14.96
N ASP A 135 11.50 -11.79 -15.07
CA ASP A 135 11.26 -12.49 -16.35
C ASP A 135 9.86 -12.20 -16.93
N LEU A 136 8.92 -11.76 -16.10
CA LEU A 136 7.57 -11.41 -16.53
C LEU A 136 7.50 -10.11 -17.35
N MET A 137 8.56 -9.31 -17.37
CA MET A 137 8.53 -7.95 -17.91
C MET A 137 9.44 -7.80 -19.12
N THR A 138 8.96 -7.09 -20.16
CA THR A 138 9.79 -6.75 -21.31
C THR A 138 10.97 -5.86 -20.94
N HIS A 139 10.81 -5.05 -19.89
CA HIS A 139 11.82 -4.15 -19.33
C HIS A 139 11.67 -4.14 -17.81
N PRO A 140 12.40 -4.98 -17.08
CA PRO A 140 12.43 -4.91 -15.62
C PRO A 140 12.83 -3.52 -15.12
N PHE A 141 12.28 -3.11 -13.99
CA PHE A 141 12.65 -1.84 -13.36
C PHE A 141 13.94 -1.97 -12.56
N GLU A 142 14.63 -0.85 -12.41
CA GLU A 142 15.89 -0.78 -11.66
C GLU A 142 15.63 -0.18 -10.28
N ILE A 143 16.11 -0.86 -9.23
CA ILE A 143 16.16 -0.34 -7.87
C ILE A 143 17.63 -0.18 -7.49
N THR A 144 18.04 1.04 -7.18
CA THR A 144 19.42 1.36 -6.78
C THR A 144 19.38 2.23 -5.52
N ASP A 145 20.11 1.83 -4.49
CA ASP A 145 20.19 2.54 -3.20
C ASP A 145 18.80 2.87 -2.62
N GLY A 146 17.85 1.90 -2.69
CA GLY A 146 16.49 2.05 -2.20
C GLY A 146 15.58 2.93 -3.06
N HIS A 147 16.00 3.29 -4.27
CA HIS A 147 15.22 4.13 -5.18
C HIS A 147 14.86 3.36 -6.45
N LEU A 148 13.57 3.32 -6.76
CA LEU A 148 13.07 2.82 -8.04
C LEU A 148 13.16 3.93 -9.09
N ARG A 149 13.90 3.68 -10.17
CA ARG A 149 13.99 4.58 -11.30
C ARG A 149 12.76 4.45 -12.19
N LEU A 150 12.03 5.54 -12.36
CA LEU A 150 10.92 5.56 -13.33
C LEU A 150 11.44 5.44 -14.75
N PRO A 151 10.86 4.53 -15.58
CA PRO A 151 11.27 4.38 -16.97
C PRO A 151 10.86 5.58 -17.83
N ASP A 152 11.74 5.99 -18.75
CA ASP A 152 11.47 7.04 -19.75
C ASP A 152 10.80 6.44 -21.03
N ARG A 153 9.93 5.46 -20.90
CA ARG A 153 9.24 4.79 -22.00
C ARG A 153 7.74 5.10 -21.97
N PRO A 154 7.05 5.01 -23.12
CA PRO A 154 5.59 5.20 -23.15
C PRO A 154 4.83 4.24 -22.22
N GLY A 155 3.67 4.64 -21.78
CA GLY A 155 2.81 3.88 -20.87
C GLY A 155 3.45 3.73 -19.49
N LEU A 156 3.48 2.51 -18.96
CA LEU A 156 4.14 2.18 -17.68
C LEU A 156 5.65 1.92 -17.85
N GLY A 157 6.15 1.99 -19.09
CA GLY A 157 7.56 1.77 -19.40
C GLY A 157 7.95 0.31 -19.59
N SER A 158 7.02 -0.62 -19.41
CA SER A 158 7.18 -2.06 -19.66
C SER A 158 5.83 -2.70 -19.97
N ASP A 159 5.89 -3.87 -20.59
CA ASP A 159 4.74 -4.75 -20.83
C ASP A 159 5.00 -6.12 -20.21
N LEU A 160 3.93 -6.91 -20.01
CA LEU A 160 4.03 -8.29 -19.54
C LEU A 160 4.37 -9.22 -20.72
N ILE A 161 5.20 -10.21 -20.44
CA ILE A 161 5.52 -11.30 -21.39
C ILE A 161 4.56 -12.46 -21.14
N GLU A 162 3.51 -12.55 -21.96
CA GLU A 162 2.45 -13.57 -21.81
C GLU A 162 3.02 -15.00 -21.77
N ALA A 163 4.01 -15.30 -22.60
CA ALA A 163 4.64 -16.62 -22.62
C ALA A 163 5.33 -16.98 -21.29
N GLU A 164 5.83 -16.00 -20.56
CA GLU A 164 6.41 -16.23 -19.23
C GLU A 164 5.30 -16.39 -18.18
N LEU A 165 4.25 -15.58 -18.24
CA LEU A 165 3.09 -15.71 -17.33
C LEU A 165 2.48 -17.12 -17.39
N LEU A 166 2.35 -17.70 -18.58
CA LEU A 166 1.78 -19.04 -18.77
C LEU A 166 2.63 -20.16 -18.14
N LYS A 167 3.91 -19.92 -17.84
CA LYS A 167 4.76 -20.89 -17.13
C LYS A 167 4.46 -20.94 -15.63
N HIS A 168 3.78 -19.94 -15.10
CA HIS A 168 3.47 -19.78 -13.69
C HIS A 168 1.94 -19.69 -13.46
N PRO A 169 1.20 -20.78 -13.77
CA PRO A 169 -0.25 -20.78 -13.60
C PRO A 169 -0.62 -20.63 -12.12
N PRO A 170 -1.83 -20.11 -11.80
CA PRO A 170 -2.32 -20.03 -10.43
C PRO A 170 -2.22 -21.38 -9.72
N VAL A 171 -1.73 -21.37 -8.48
CA VAL A 171 -1.68 -22.56 -7.63
C VAL A 171 -3.04 -22.72 -6.95
N ASP A 172 -3.65 -23.90 -7.08
CA ASP A 172 -4.93 -24.21 -6.44
C ASP A 172 -4.68 -24.54 -4.95
N TYR A 173 -4.81 -23.54 -4.09
CA TYR A 173 -4.68 -23.73 -2.65
C TYR A 173 -5.98 -24.26 -2.07
N PRO A 174 -5.99 -25.45 -1.39
CA PRO A 174 -7.21 -26.07 -0.87
C PRO A 174 -7.98 -25.18 0.15
N TRP A 175 -7.30 -24.23 0.78
CA TRP A 175 -7.88 -23.29 1.76
C TRP A 175 -8.38 -21.97 1.14
N ALA A 176 -8.20 -21.78 -0.16
CA ALA A 176 -8.68 -20.58 -0.88
C ALA A 176 -10.10 -20.73 -1.46
N ARG A 177 -10.85 -21.76 -1.04
CA ARG A 177 -12.23 -22.00 -1.47
C ARG A 177 -13.24 -21.53 -0.44
#